data_035b20b5b838c447d9ac95b059619733
#
_entry.id   035b20b5b838c447d9ac95b059619733
#
_cell.length_a   1.000
_cell.length_b   1.000
_cell.length_c   1.000
_cell.angle_alpha   90.00
_cell.angle_beta   90.00
_cell.angle_gamma   90.00
#
_symmetry.space_group_name_H-M   'P 1'
#
loop_
_entity.id
_entity.type
_entity.pdbx_description
1 polymer ?
#
loop_
_entity_poly.entity_id
_entity_poly.type
_entity_poly.pdbx_seq_one_letter_code
_entity_poly.pdbx_strand_id
1 'polypeptide(L)'
;PTRRGARPRCSRPRTAVPAGAVGIAGEFSAVYPRVSPGGWQLLGTTNTPMWDSNANPPALVQPGDRVRYRSVDKLPELVDHSARSKRAPARLPRMEVIDAGLLTLYQDLGRPGVGDLGVTPSGAADRAAAATANVAVGNPRGATVLENIGGIKLHALTDTVICVTGATARVRLGEMPVHLARPVLVTAGHTVSVDPATVGMRNYVAIRGGIIAESELGSAATDVLSGLGPDPVTTGDVIGVLPRSTGMTDAQLANPLRVSESSDGKTRATLRCVLGPRDDWFGDNVSAFLDTEWT
;
A
#
# COMPACT_ATOMS: atom_id res chain seq x y z
N PRO A 1 34.74 -30.71 6.78
CA PRO A 1 34.17 -29.93 5.72
C PRO A 1 34.83 -28.56 5.72
N THR A 2 35.74 -28.38 4.77
CA THR A 2 36.54 -27.18 4.60
C THR A 2 35.65 -25.98 4.30
N ARG A 3 35.67 -24.94 5.14
CA ARG A 3 35.15 -23.60 4.88
C ARG A 3 35.80 -23.05 3.61
N ARG A 4 35.22 -23.28 2.47
CA ARG A 4 35.57 -22.57 1.24
C ARG A 4 35.14 -21.14 1.40
N GLY A 5 36.08 -20.21 1.26
CA GLY A 5 36.04 -18.82 1.61
C GLY A 5 34.74 -18.13 1.27
N ALA A 6 34.19 -17.41 2.27
CA ALA A 6 33.02 -16.57 2.15
C ALA A 6 33.21 -15.57 1.01
N ARG A 7 32.34 -15.58 0.02
CA ARG A 7 32.38 -14.62 -1.09
C ARG A 7 31.69 -13.31 -0.69
N PRO A 8 32.39 -12.17 -0.74
CA PRO A 8 31.75 -10.90 -0.40
C PRO A 8 30.64 -10.54 -1.41
N ARG A 9 29.75 -9.65 -1.00
CA ARG A 9 28.77 -9.03 -1.90
C ARG A 9 29.49 -8.27 -3.03
N CYS A 10 28.78 -8.03 -4.14
CA CYS A 10 29.30 -7.16 -5.20
C CYS A 10 29.53 -5.75 -4.65
N SER A 11 30.64 -5.11 -5.03
CA SER A 11 30.96 -3.72 -4.66
C SER A 11 29.95 -2.70 -5.21
N ARG A 12 29.30 -3.04 -6.31
CA ARG A 12 28.21 -2.26 -6.92
C ARG A 12 26.95 -3.14 -6.98
N PRO A 13 25.96 -2.92 -6.10
CA PRO A 13 24.70 -3.63 -6.15
C PRO A 13 23.99 -3.38 -7.49
N ARG A 14 23.30 -4.39 -8.01
CA ARG A 14 22.43 -4.25 -9.18
C ARG A 14 21.16 -3.55 -8.78
N THR A 15 20.62 -2.70 -9.64
CA THR A 15 19.33 -2.03 -9.44
C THR A 15 18.15 -3.00 -9.59
N ALA A 16 18.34 -4.06 -10.41
CA ALA A 16 17.34 -5.09 -10.60
C ALA A 16 18.02 -6.46 -10.73
N VAL A 17 17.64 -7.41 -9.89
CA VAL A 17 17.98 -8.82 -9.97
C VAL A 17 16.70 -9.56 -10.34
N PRO A 18 16.68 -10.42 -11.38
CA PRO A 18 15.49 -11.13 -11.79
C PRO A 18 14.94 -12.06 -10.71
N ALA A 19 13.62 -12.31 -10.73
CA ALA A 19 13.00 -13.37 -9.96
C ALA A 19 13.62 -14.73 -10.34
N GLY A 20 13.76 -15.61 -9.35
CA GLY A 20 14.39 -16.92 -9.53
C GLY A 20 15.92 -16.90 -9.56
N ALA A 21 16.57 -15.73 -9.52
CA ALA A 21 18.03 -15.67 -9.45
C ALA A 21 18.55 -16.30 -8.15
N VAL A 22 19.44 -17.28 -8.27
CA VAL A 22 20.11 -17.95 -7.16
C VAL A 22 21.40 -17.23 -6.85
N GLY A 23 21.59 -16.78 -5.62
CA GLY A 23 22.75 -16.01 -5.21
C GLY A 23 23.40 -16.49 -3.92
N ILE A 24 24.65 -16.09 -3.73
CA ILE A 24 25.41 -16.29 -2.49
C ILE A 24 26.01 -14.96 -2.02
N ALA A 25 26.09 -14.81 -0.69
CA ALA A 25 26.81 -13.73 -0.04
C ALA A 25 27.32 -14.20 1.31
N GLY A 26 28.64 -14.18 1.51
CA GLY A 26 29.24 -14.76 2.71
C GLY A 26 28.92 -16.26 2.83
N GLU A 27 28.33 -16.65 3.92
CA GLU A 27 27.91 -18.04 4.22
C GLU A 27 26.46 -18.33 3.80
N PHE A 28 25.76 -17.35 3.27
CA PHE A 28 24.34 -17.42 2.95
C PHE A 28 24.09 -17.70 1.47
N SER A 29 23.04 -18.43 1.19
CA SER A 29 22.46 -18.60 -0.13
C SER A 29 20.97 -18.20 -0.12
N ALA A 30 20.49 -17.67 -1.23
CA ALA A 30 19.10 -17.32 -1.39
C ALA A 30 18.67 -17.41 -2.85
N VAL A 31 17.35 -17.48 -3.04
CA VAL A 31 16.71 -17.28 -4.33
C VAL A 31 15.91 -15.99 -4.23
N TYR A 32 16.08 -15.09 -5.20
CA TYR A 32 15.28 -13.87 -5.27
C TYR A 32 13.84 -14.22 -5.66
N PRO A 33 12.86 -14.02 -4.81
CA PRO A 33 11.47 -14.43 -5.10
C PRO A 33 10.79 -13.56 -6.15
N ARG A 34 11.32 -12.35 -6.37
CA ARG A 34 10.82 -11.34 -7.31
C ARG A 34 11.94 -10.45 -7.79
N VAL A 35 11.66 -9.61 -8.79
CA VAL A 35 12.61 -8.58 -9.23
C VAL A 35 12.85 -7.60 -8.07
N SER A 36 14.11 -7.43 -7.68
CA SER A 36 14.49 -6.52 -6.60
C SER A 36 15.95 -6.07 -6.73
N PRO A 37 16.35 -4.94 -6.16
CA PRO A 37 17.76 -4.57 -6.05
C PRO A 37 18.54 -5.61 -5.24
N GLY A 38 19.79 -5.87 -5.61
CA GLY A 38 20.61 -6.82 -4.85
C GLY A 38 22.07 -6.85 -5.22
N GLY A 39 22.92 -7.15 -4.22
CA GLY A 39 24.40 -7.23 -4.38
C GLY A 39 24.98 -8.63 -4.17
N TRP A 40 24.16 -9.69 -4.22
CA TRP A 40 24.65 -11.05 -4.08
C TRP A 40 25.33 -11.54 -5.36
N GLN A 41 26.29 -12.46 -5.23
CA GLN A 41 26.89 -13.12 -6.37
C GLN A 41 25.91 -14.12 -6.96
N LEU A 42 25.51 -13.90 -8.20
CA LEU A 42 24.54 -14.77 -8.87
C LEU A 42 25.24 -16.02 -9.41
N LEU A 43 24.69 -17.19 -9.11
CA LEU A 43 25.21 -18.49 -9.53
C LEU A 43 24.40 -19.14 -10.64
N GLY A 44 23.12 -18.81 -10.72
CA GLY A 44 22.20 -19.44 -11.67
C GLY A 44 20.79 -18.92 -11.49
N THR A 45 19.84 -19.60 -12.08
CA THR A 45 18.42 -19.28 -12.00
C THR A 45 17.59 -20.53 -11.74
N THR A 46 16.44 -20.33 -11.12
CA THR A 46 15.39 -21.33 -11.02
C THR A 46 14.07 -20.70 -11.44
N ASN A 47 13.17 -21.49 -11.98
CA ASN A 47 11.80 -21.10 -12.25
C ASN A 47 10.83 -21.56 -11.14
N THR A 48 11.34 -22.23 -10.08
CA THR A 48 10.52 -22.64 -8.96
C THR A 48 10.01 -21.42 -8.19
N PRO A 49 8.67 -21.24 -8.06
CA PRO A 49 8.12 -20.14 -7.29
C PRO A 49 8.51 -20.31 -5.82
N MET A 50 9.13 -19.28 -5.25
CA MET A 50 9.56 -19.27 -3.85
C MET A 50 8.44 -18.82 -2.92
N TRP A 51 7.42 -18.18 -3.47
CA TRP A 51 6.29 -17.62 -2.76
C TRP A 51 5.01 -17.73 -3.60
N ASP A 52 3.92 -18.18 -2.97
CA ASP A 52 2.58 -18.19 -3.52
C ASP A 52 1.59 -17.82 -2.41
N SER A 53 0.95 -16.67 -2.50
CA SER A 53 -0.03 -16.19 -1.50
C SER A 53 -1.25 -17.10 -1.37
N ASN A 54 -1.54 -17.97 -2.35
CA ASN A 54 -2.64 -18.93 -2.31
C ASN A 54 -2.24 -20.28 -1.68
N ALA A 55 -0.94 -20.51 -1.45
CA ALA A 55 -0.46 -21.71 -0.80
C ALA A 55 -0.53 -21.60 0.74
N ASN A 56 -0.56 -22.72 1.42
CA ASN A 56 -0.47 -22.78 2.88
C ASN A 56 0.55 -23.84 3.30
N PRO A 57 1.75 -23.47 3.77
CA PRO A 57 2.27 -22.09 3.93
C PRO A 57 2.61 -21.44 2.58
N PRO A 58 2.58 -20.09 2.50
CA PRO A 58 2.84 -19.38 1.23
C PRO A 58 4.31 -19.42 0.79
N ALA A 59 5.26 -19.49 1.72
CA ALA A 59 6.68 -19.60 1.41
C ALA A 59 7.05 -21.07 1.17
N LEU A 60 7.73 -21.35 0.07
CA LEU A 60 8.21 -22.69 -0.29
C LEU A 60 9.22 -23.23 0.74
N VAL A 61 10.07 -22.35 1.27
CA VAL A 61 11.10 -22.71 2.26
C VAL A 61 10.71 -22.11 3.61
N GLN A 62 10.66 -22.95 4.63
CA GLN A 62 10.30 -22.59 6.00
C GLN A 62 11.55 -22.52 6.90
N PRO A 63 11.50 -21.77 8.01
CA PRO A 63 12.54 -21.81 9.04
C PRO A 63 12.81 -23.27 9.52
N GLY A 64 14.07 -23.68 9.48
CA GLY A 64 14.50 -25.05 9.82
C GLY A 64 14.64 -26.00 8.64
N ASP A 65 14.15 -25.63 7.47
CA ASP A 65 14.30 -26.45 6.27
C ASP A 65 15.76 -26.53 5.80
N ARG A 66 16.10 -27.65 5.19
CA ARG A 66 17.39 -27.87 4.55
C ARG A 66 17.23 -27.78 3.04
N VAL A 67 17.90 -26.79 2.44
CA VAL A 67 17.87 -26.54 1.00
C VAL A 67 19.08 -27.16 0.33
N ARG A 68 18.86 -27.88 -0.77
CA ARG A 68 19.92 -28.39 -1.67
C ARG A 68 19.66 -27.89 -3.08
N TYR A 69 20.63 -27.19 -3.64
CA TYR A 69 20.62 -26.82 -5.06
C TYR A 69 21.15 -27.94 -5.92
N ARG A 70 20.48 -28.23 -7.03
CA ARG A 70 20.91 -29.22 -8.04
C ARG A 70 20.99 -28.53 -9.41
N SER A 71 22.14 -28.64 -10.08
CA SER A 71 22.28 -28.17 -11.44
C SER A 71 21.48 -29.06 -12.39
N VAL A 72 20.81 -28.45 -13.35
CA VAL A 72 20.05 -29.11 -14.40
C VAL A 72 20.39 -28.43 -15.73
N ASP A 73 20.37 -29.20 -16.83
CA ASP A 73 20.71 -28.67 -18.16
C ASP A 73 19.57 -27.82 -18.72
N LYS A 74 18.34 -28.11 -18.35
CA LYS A 74 17.15 -27.35 -18.76
C LYS A 74 16.20 -27.20 -17.57
N LEU A 75 15.69 -25.99 -17.37
CA LEU A 75 14.63 -25.75 -16.38
C LEU A 75 13.32 -26.35 -16.89
N PRO A 76 12.54 -27.02 -16.03
CA PRO A 76 11.21 -27.49 -16.41
C PRO A 76 10.32 -26.30 -16.79
N GLU A 77 9.44 -26.48 -17.77
CA GLU A 77 8.40 -25.49 -18.06
C GLU A 77 7.43 -25.44 -16.88
N LEU A 78 7.28 -24.26 -16.28
CA LEU A 78 6.23 -24.04 -15.29
C LEU A 78 4.96 -23.65 -16.03
N VAL A 79 3.87 -24.28 -15.64
CA VAL A 79 2.55 -23.78 -15.97
C VAL A 79 2.35 -22.51 -15.12
N ASP A 80 2.33 -21.36 -15.77
CA ASP A 80 2.13 -20.09 -15.08
C ASP A 80 0.69 -20.02 -14.54
N HIS A 81 0.54 -20.28 -13.26
CA HIS A 81 -0.73 -20.12 -12.55
C HIS A 81 -0.94 -18.68 -12.08
N SER A 82 0.07 -17.80 -12.22
CA SER A 82 0.05 -16.42 -11.73
C SER A 82 -0.55 -15.40 -12.71
N ALA A 83 -0.88 -15.81 -13.93
CA ALA A 83 -1.49 -14.93 -14.93
C ALA A 83 -2.98 -14.63 -14.66
N ARG A 84 -3.42 -14.61 -13.39
CA ARG A 84 -4.69 -13.98 -13.06
C ARG A 84 -4.50 -12.47 -13.13
N SER A 85 -5.22 -11.86 -14.06
CA SER A 85 -5.41 -10.41 -14.03
C SER A 85 -5.82 -9.99 -12.63
N LYS A 86 -5.00 -9.23 -11.95
CA LYS A 86 -5.29 -8.67 -10.61
C LYS A 86 -6.39 -7.59 -10.65
N ARG A 87 -7.11 -7.54 -11.73
CA ARG A 87 -8.19 -6.60 -11.97
C ARG A 87 -9.51 -7.26 -11.63
N ALA A 88 -10.06 -6.92 -10.45
CA ALA A 88 -11.42 -7.33 -10.09
C ALA A 88 -12.41 -6.71 -11.08
N PRO A 89 -13.36 -7.48 -11.65
CA PRO A 89 -14.37 -6.92 -12.52
C PRO A 89 -15.21 -5.90 -11.71
N ALA A 90 -15.33 -4.69 -12.25
CA ALA A 90 -16.19 -3.66 -11.69
C ALA A 90 -17.65 -4.13 -11.76
N ARG A 91 -18.17 -4.70 -10.67
CA ARG A 91 -19.54 -5.20 -10.61
C ARG A 91 -20.59 -4.10 -10.77
N LEU A 92 -20.28 -2.90 -10.26
CA LEU A 92 -21.06 -1.68 -10.48
C LEU A 92 -20.07 -0.55 -10.75
N PRO A 93 -19.80 -0.21 -12.01
CA PRO A 93 -18.92 0.89 -12.35
C PRO A 93 -19.51 2.20 -11.81
N ARG A 94 -18.71 2.97 -11.09
CA ARG A 94 -19.13 4.21 -10.47
C ARG A 94 -18.35 5.41 -10.96
N MET A 95 -17.03 5.26 -11.02
CA MET A 95 -16.14 6.36 -11.36
C MET A 95 -15.11 5.88 -12.39
N GLU A 96 -14.82 6.71 -13.36
CA GLU A 96 -13.67 6.56 -14.25
C GLU A 96 -12.53 7.46 -13.77
N VAL A 97 -11.32 6.96 -13.78
CA VAL A 97 -10.12 7.70 -13.38
C VAL A 97 -9.63 8.51 -14.59
N ILE A 98 -9.88 9.83 -14.59
CA ILE A 98 -9.42 10.73 -15.64
C ILE A 98 -7.96 11.11 -15.46
N ASP A 99 -7.51 11.21 -14.19
CA ASP A 99 -6.14 11.52 -13.83
C ASP A 99 -5.85 10.85 -12.48
N ALA A 100 -4.89 9.95 -12.46
CA ALA A 100 -4.51 9.21 -11.25
C ALA A 100 -3.51 9.98 -10.36
N GLY A 101 -3.03 11.14 -10.81
CA GLY A 101 -2.01 11.91 -10.10
C GLY A 101 -0.66 11.23 -10.05
N LEU A 102 0.14 11.57 -9.04
CA LEU A 102 1.49 11.02 -8.88
C LEU A 102 1.44 9.54 -8.47
N LEU A 103 0.54 9.18 -7.57
CA LEU A 103 0.36 7.81 -7.10
C LEU A 103 -1.03 7.66 -6.49
N THR A 104 -1.79 6.69 -6.95
CA THR A 104 -3.07 6.29 -6.36
C THR A 104 -3.09 4.80 -6.12
N LEU A 105 -3.39 4.41 -4.88
CA LEU A 105 -3.39 3.03 -4.40
C LEU A 105 -4.77 2.66 -3.85
N TYR A 106 -5.13 1.40 -3.97
CA TYR A 106 -6.21 0.83 -3.17
C TYR A 106 -5.70 0.60 -1.76
N GLN A 107 -6.40 1.09 -0.75
CA GLN A 107 -6.01 0.89 0.64
C GLN A 107 -7.23 0.58 1.51
N ASP A 108 -7.04 -0.29 2.48
CA ASP A 108 -7.97 -0.56 3.57
C ASP A 108 -7.24 -0.44 4.92
N LEU A 109 -7.63 -1.17 5.94
CA LEU A 109 -6.93 -1.17 7.23
C LEU A 109 -5.70 -2.11 7.25
N GLY A 110 -5.40 -2.73 6.12
CA GLY A 110 -4.25 -3.61 5.94
C GLY A 110 -4.51 -5.06 6.37
N ARG A 111 -3.45 -5.86 6.36
CA ARG A 111 -3.43 -7.31 6.66
C ARG A 111 -2.65 -7.60 7.95
N PRO A 112 -3.25 -7.35 9.14
CA PRO A 112 -2.60 -7.66 10.41
C PRO A 112 -2.45 -9.18 10.61
N GLY A 113 -1.47 -9.59 11.42
CA GLY A 113 -1.30 -11.00 11.82
C GLY A 113 -0.55 -11.87 10.81
N VAL A 114 0.04 -11.30 9.75
CA VAL A 114 0.80 -12.05 8.74
C VAL A 114 2.32 -11.79 8.81
N GLY A 115 2.79 -11.25 9.93
CA GLY A 115 4.20 -10.91 10.13
C GLY A 115 5.13 -12.12 10.16
N ASP A 116 4.66 -13.26 10.64
CA ASP A 116 5.35 -14.55 10.63
C ASP A 116 5.61 -15.08 9.21
N LEU A 117 4.80 -14.66 8.25
CA LEU A 117 5.00 -14.94 6.83
C LEU A 117 6.00 -13.98 6.16
N GLY A 118 6.58 -13.04 6.90
CA GLY A 118 7.47 -12.01 6.35
C GLY A 118 6.73 -10.91 5.58
N VAL A 119 5.42 -10.78 5.78
CA VAL A 119 4.57 -9.81 5.09
C VAL A 119 4.26 -8.64 6.01
N THR A 120 4.43 -7.43 5.50
CA THR A 120 4.06 -6.21 6.22
C THR A 120 2.53 -6.06 6.33
N PRO A 121 2.01 -5.42 7.39
CA PRO A 121 0.57 -5.22 7.52
C PRO A 121 -0.03 -4.34 6.42
N SER A 122 0.76 -3.46 5.78
CA SER A 122 0.29 -2.52 4.75
C SER A 122 -0.93 -1.69 5.22
N GLY A 123 -1.82 -1.31 4.30
CA GLY A 123 -3.01 -0.53 4.60
C GLY A 123 -2.75 0.98 4.54
N ALA A 124 -3.83 1.74 4.69
CA ALA A 124 -3.79 3.20 4.65
C ALA A 124 -2.74 3.77 5.62
N ALA A 125 -1.91 4.71 5.14
CA ALA A 125 -0.89 5.36 5.96
C ALA A 125 -1.52 6.18 7.10
N ASP A 126 -2.65 6.87 6.82
CA ASP A 126 -3.51 7.46 7.84
C ASP A 126 -4.82 6.68 7.92
N ARG A 127 -4.84 5.66 8.77
CA ARG A 127 -6.00 4.80 8.99
C ARG A 127 -7.20 5.55 9.54
N ALA A 128 -6.96 6.63 10.30
CA ALA A 128 -8.03 7.44 10.85
C ALA A 128 -8.73 8.24 9.74
N ALA A 129 -7.97 8.86 8.85
CA ALA A 129 -8.51 9.58 7.71
C ALA A 129 -9.28 8.64 6.76
N ALA A 130 -8.70 7.48 6.41
CA ALA A 130 -9.36 6.48 5.58
C ALA A 130 -10.68 5.99 6.19
N ALA A 131 -10.67 5.65 7.49
CA ALA A 131 -11.87 5.22 8.20
C ALA A 131 -12.93 6.33 8.27
N THR A 132 -12.51 7.59 8.46
CA THR A 132 -13.43 8.75 8.48
C THR A 132 -14.10 8.95 7.12
N ALA A 133 -13.34 8.85 6.02
CA ALA A 133 -13.91 8.93 4.68
C ALA A 133 -14.99 7.86 4.46
N ASN A 134 -14.71 6.63 4.86
CA ASN A 134 -15.68 5.53 4.76
C ASN A 134 -16.94 5.75 5.59
N VAL A 135 -16.78 6.12 6.85
CA VAL A 135 -17.95 6.37 7.73
C VAL A 135 -18.80 7.51 7.20
N ALA A 136 -18.17 8.58 6.69
CA ALA A 136 -18.91 9.71 6.12
C ALA A 136 -19.86 9.31 4.99
N VAL A 137 -19.48 8.35 4.15
CA VAL A 137 -20.33 7.84 3.06
C VAL A 137 -21.18 6.63 3.47
N GLY A 138 -21.17 6.22 4.74
CA GLY A 138 -21.93 5.09 5.26
C GLY A 138 -21.33 3.73 4.93
N ASN A 139 -20.04 3.64 4.66
CA ASN A 139 -19.32 2.39 4.49
C ASN A 139 -18.81 1.86 5.84
N PRO A 140 -18.50 0.56 5.95
CA PRO A 140 -17.72 0.03 7.05
C PRO A 140 -16.36 0.74 7.14
N ARG A 141 -15.84 0.95 8.36
CA ARG A 141 -14.56 1.65 8.60
C ARG A 141 -13.38 1.10 7.81
N GLY A 142 -13.35 -0.20 7.58
CA GLY A 142 -12.29 -0.90 6.89
C GLY A 142 -12.57 -1.15 5.41
N ALA A 143 -13.58 -0.55 4.82
CA ALA A 143 -13.81 -0.67 3.39
C ALA A 143 -12.65 -0.06 2.61
N THR A 144 -12.40 -0.58 1.41
CA THR A 144 -11.35 -0.07 0.54
C THR A 144 -11.62 1.36 0.10
N VAL A 145 -10.60 2.19 0.15
CA VAL A 145 -10.58 3.59 -0.33
C VAL A 145 -9.47 3.75 -1.37
N LEU A 146 -9.47 4.87 -2.11
CA LEU A 146 -8.29 5.31 -2.85
C LEU A 146 -7.44 6.19 -1.94
N GLU A 147 -6.16 5.83 -1.77
CA GLU A 147 -5.13 6.66 -1.16
C GLU A 147 -4.37 7.35 -2.29
N ASN A 148 -4.37 8.68 -2.32
CA ASN A 148 -3.82 9.45 -3.42
C ASN A 148 -2.72 10.42 -2.95
N ILE A 149 -1.71 10.57 -3.80
CA ILE A 149 -0.66 11.58 -3.73
C ILE A 149 -0.63 12.33 -5.06
N GLY A 150 -0.56 13.65 -5.01
CA GLY A 150 -0.37 14.49 -6.21
C GLY A 150 -1.66 14.86 -6.93
N GLY A 151 -2.81 14.64 -6.30
CA GLY A 151 -4.12 14.97 -6.86
C GLY A 151 -4.75 13.82 -7.65
N ILE A 152 -6.06 13.87 -7.86
CA ILE A 152 -6.82 12.87 -8.63
C ILE A 152 -8.04 13.52 -9.28
N LYS A 153 -8.43 13.04 -10.48
CA LYS A 153 -9.68 13.42 -11.13
C LYS A 153 -10.50 12.17 -11.43
N LEU A 154 -11.74 12.18 -10.98
CA LEU A 154 -12.67 11.07 -11.11
C LEU A 154 -13.95 11.52 -11.79
N HIS A 155 -14.34 10.86 -12.87
CA HIS A 155 -15.58 11.13 -13.61
C HIS A 155 -16.67 10.14 -13.19
N ALA A 156 -17.84 10.64 -12.81
CA ALA A 156 -18.94 9.82 -12.36
C ALA A 156 -19.68 9.17 -13.54
N LEU A 157 -19.67 7.85 -13.61
CA LEU A 157 -20.43 7.08 -14.60
C LEU A 157 -21.90 6.90 -14.19
N THR A 158 -22.17 6.94 -12.89
CA THR A 158 -23.51 6.85 -12.30
C THR A 158 -23.54 7.73 -11.06
N ASP A 159 -24.74 8.09 -10.61
CA ASP A 159 -24.91 8.84 -9.34
C ASP A 159 -24.27 8.09 -8.19
N THR A 160 -23.44 8.81 -7.42
CA THR A 160 -22.75 8.25 -6.26
C THR A 160 -22.49 9.29 -5.19
N VAL A 161 -22.15 8.86 -4.00
CA VAL A 161 -21.71 9.73 -2.90
C VAL A 161 -20.25 9.41 -2.62
N ILE A 162 -19.44 10.44 -2.53
CA ILE A 162 -18.02 10.33 -2.18
C ILE A 162 -17.70 11.16 -0.94
N CYS A 163 -16.60 10.86 -0.30
CA CYS A 163 -15.97 11.72 0.71
C CYS A 163 -14.47 11.73 0.53
N VAL A 164 -13.87 12.91 0.64
CA VAL A 164 -12.41 13.11 0.59
C VAL A 164 -11.93 13.57 1.97
N THR A 165 -10.91 12.90 2.50
CA THR A 165 -10.28 13.24 3.80
C THR A 165 -8.75 13.25 3.66
N GLY A 166 -8.06 13.50 4.77
CA GLY A 166 -6.60 13.49 4.84
C GLY A 166 -5.98 14.87 4.67
N ALA A 167 -4.96 14.98 3.85
CA ALA A 167 -4.19 16.19 3.63
C ALA A 167 -5.04 17.38 3.16
N THR A 168 -4.63 18.61 3.50
CA THR A 168 -5.31 19.82 3.05
C THR A 168 -5.14 19.98 1.54
N ALA A 169 -6.23 19.85 0.82
CA ALA A 169 -6.28 19.99 -0.62
C ALA A 169 -7.57 20.70 -1.03
N ARG A 170 -7.55 21.36 -2.17
CA ARG A 170 -8.77 21.89 -2.78
C ARG A 170 -9.51 20.75 -3.48
N VAL A 171 -10.79 20.60 -3.17
CA VAL A 171 -11.68 19.63 -3.82
C VAL A 171 -12.76 20.40 -4.57
N ARG A 172 -13.08 19.97 -5.78
CA ARG A 172 -14.11 20.58 -6.63
C ARG A 172 -15.00 19.52 -7.25
N LEU A 173 -16.28 19.86 -7.39
CA LEU A 173 -17.24 19.17 -8.25
C LEU A 173 -17.52 20.05 -9.46
N GLY A 174 -16.95 19.70 -10.61
CA GLY A 174 -16.81 20.66 -11.72
C GLY A 174 -16.00 21.87 -11.25
N GLU A 175 -16.62 23.07 -11.34
CA GLU A 175 -16.00 24.30 -10.83
C GLU A 175 -16.38 24.63 -9.38
N MET A 176 -17.36 23.93 -8.81
CA MET A 176 -17.87 24.23 -7.47
C MET A 176 -16.95 23.63 -6.39
N PRO A 177 -16.45 24.45 -5.44
CA PRO A 177 -15.65 23.95 -4.35
C PRO A 177 -16.51 23.12 -3.38
N VAL A 178 -15.92 22.01 -2.88
CA VAL A 178 -16.53 21.16 -1.87
C VAL A 178 -15.58 20.97 -0.69
N HIS A 179 -16.14 20.72 0.49
CA HIS A 179 -15.36 20.62 1.71
C HIS A 179 -14.81 19.21 1.92
N LEU A 180 -13.59 19.15 2.45
CA LEU A 180 -13.01 17.89 3.00
C LEU A 180 -13.88 17.35 4.14
N ALA A 181 -13.85 16.02 4.30
CA ALA A 181 -14.58 15.26 5.32
C ALA A 181 -16.12 15.43 5.27
N ARG A 182 -16.64 15.87 4.15
CA ARG A 182 -18.09 15.97 3.90
C ARG A 182 -18.49 15.03 2.78
N PRO A 183 -19.58 14.25 2.95
CA PRO A 183 -20.13 13.47 1.85
C PRO A 183 -20.68 14.40 0.78
N VAL A 184 -20.38 14.13 -0.47
CA VAL A 184 -20.81 14.91 -1.64
C VAL A 184 -21.51 13.99 -2.61
N LEU A 185 -22.75 14.35 -2.99
CA LEU A 185 -23.44 13.69 -4.09
C LEU A 185 -22.81 14.13 -5.41
N VAL A 186 -22.35 13.17 -6.19
CA VAL A 186 -21.82 13.36 -7.53
C VAL A 186 -22.76 12.67 -8.49
N THR A 187 -23.44 13.45 -9.32
CA THR A 187 -24.33 12.90 -10.33
C THR A 187 -23.55 12.46 -11.56
N ALA A 188 -24.13 11.51 -12.30
CA ALA A 188 -23.53 11.00 -13.53
C ALA A 188 -23.14 12.12 -14.49
N GLY A 189 -22.00 11.97 -15.15
CA GLY A 189 -21.43 12.97 -16.06
C GLY A 189 -20.61 14.08 -15.40
N HIS A 190 -20.60 14.18 -14.07
CA HIS A 190 -19.79 15.18 -13.36
C HIS A 190 -18.42 14.64 -12.96
N THR A 191 -17.45 15.54 -12.89
CA THR A 191 -16.08 15.24 -12.51
C THR A 191 -15.74 15.84 -11.15
N VAL A 192 -15.17 15.00 -10.28
CA VAL A 192 -14.57 15.45 -9.02
C VAL A 192 -13.05 15.58 -9.22
N SER A 193 -12.51 16.71 -8.79
CA SER A 193 -11.07 16.97 -8.80
C SER A 193 -10.57 17.23 -7.38
N VAL A 194 -9.52 16.52 -7.01
CA VAL A 194 -8.73 16.78 -5.80
C VAL A 194 -7.39 17.32 -6.28
N ASP A 195 -7.06 18.53 -5.92
CA ASP A 195 -5.77 19.13 -6.29
C ASP A 195 -4.64 18.51 -5.44
N PRO A 196 -3.37 18.66 -5.83
CA PRO A 196 -2.24 18.32 -4.97
C PRO A 196 -2.36 18.98 -3.60
N ALA A 197 -2.00 18.23 -2.55
CA ALA A 197 -2.08 18.72 -1.18
C ALA A 197 -1.17 19.94 -0.94
N THR A 198 -1.70 20.94 -0.24
CA THR A 198 -0.93 22.12 0.20
C THR A 198 -0.31 21.91 1.58
N VAL A 199 -0.93 21.08 2.43
CA VAL A 199 -0.42 20.68 3.74
C VAL A 199 -0.70 19.19 3.93
N GLY A 200 0.31 18.44 4.31
CA GLY A 200 0.27 16.98 4.36
C GLY A 200 0.64 16.35 3.02
N MET A 201 0.34 15.07 2.84
CA MET A 201 0.78 14.36 1.64
C MET A 201 -0.33 13.54 0.97
N ARG A 202 -1.18 12.87 1.75
CA ARG A 202 -2.13 11.88 1.26
C ARG A 202 -3.57 12.29 1.47
N ASN A 203 -4.36 12.13 0.43
CA ASN A 203 -5.81 12.20 0.50
C ASN A 203 -6.42 10.81 0.34
N TYR A 204 -7.58 10.63 0.95
CA TYR A 204 -8.35 9.38 0.92
C TYR A 204 -9.71 9.65 0.30
N VAL A 205 -10.04 8.91 -0.75
CA VAL A 205 -11.34 9.02 -1.42
C VAL A 205 -12.14 7.77 -1.16
N ALA A 206 -13.22 7.90 -0.39
CA ALA A 206 -14.20 6.84 -0.21
C ALA A 206 -15.37 7.04 -1.17
N ILE A 207 -15.87 5.95 -1.72
CA ILE A 207 -17.07 5.92 -2.59
C ILE A 207 -18.12 5.07 -1.89
N ARG A 208 -19.33 5.57 -1.78
CA ARG A 208 -20.46 4.86 -1.16
C ARG A 208 -20.70 3.51 -1.81
N GLY A 209 -20.83 2.47 -0.97
CA GLY A 209 -20.87 1.07 -1.34
C GLY A 209 -19.59 0.32 -1.03
N GLY A 210 -18.45 1.03 -0.86
CA GLY A 210 -17.12 0.44 -0.70
C GLY A 210 -16.53 -0.02 -2.04
N ILE A 211 -15.31 0.35 -2.27
CA ILE A 211 -14.58 0.03 -3.51
C ILE A 211 -14.31 -1.47 -3.56
N ILE A 212 -14.59 -2.09 -4.72
CA ILE A 212 -14.23 -3.49 -4.97
C ILE A 212 -12.82 -3.51 -5.54
N ALA A 213 -11.94 -4.22 -4.84
CA ALA A 213 -10.59 -4.51 -5.31
C ALA A 213 -10.23 -5.96 -4.97
N GLU A 214 -9.25 -6.51 -5.66
CA GLU A 214 -8.76 -7.86 -5.38
C GLU A 214 -8.14 -7.90 -3.98
N SER A 215 -8.52 -8.91 -3.20
CA SER A 215 -8.02 -9.10 -1.84
C SER A 215 -6.97 -10.20 -1.81
N GLU A 216 -5.85 -9.94 -1.16
CA GLU A 216 -4.76 -10.88 -0.98
C GLU A 216 -4.36 -10.92 0.50
N LEU A 217 -4.30 -12.11 1.09
CA LEU A 217 -4.08 -12.32 2.53
C LEU A 217 -5.06 -11.50 3.41
N GLY A 218 -6.32 -11.43 2.98
CA GLY A 218 -7.41 -10.77 3.71
C GLY A 218 -7.49 -9.25 3.59
N SER A 219 -6.68 -8.62 2.73
CA SER A 219 -6.68 -7.16 2.52
C SER A 219 -6.61 -6.81 1.04
N ALA A 220 -7.32 -5.74 0.65
CA ALA A 220 -7.22 -5.11 -0.66
C ALA A 220 -6.17 -3.99 -0.71
N ALA A 221 -5.32 -3.88 0.31
CA ALA A 221 -4.25 -2.89 0.30
C ALA A 221 -3.19 -3.22 -0.76
N THR A 222 -2.94 -2.27 -1.65
CA THR A 222 -1.79 -2.30 -2.56
C THR A 222 -0.50 -2.15 -1.76
N ASP A 223 0.38 -3.12 -1.85
CA ASP A 223 1.73 -3.05 -1.31
C ASP A 223 2.75 -3.03 -2.45
N VAL A 224 3.20 -1.85 -2.81
CA VAL A 224 4.17 -1.66 -3.91
C VAL A 224 5.53 -2.28 -3.60
N LEU A 225 5.85 -2.51 -2.32
CA LEU A 225 7.11 -3.12 -1.92
C LEU A 225 7.06 -4.64 -2.08
N SER A 226 6.01 -5.29 -1.61
CA SER A 226 5.84 -6.75 -1.70
C SER A 226 5.17 -7.20 -2.99
N GLY A 227 4.53 -6.30 -3.74
CA GLY A 227 3.72 -6.61 -4.92
C GLY A 227 2.44 -7.37 -4.58
N LEU A 228 1.97 -7.28 -3.32
CA LEU A 228 0.72 -7.86 -2.87
C LEU A 228 -0.46 -6.91 -3.05
N GLY A 229 -1.64 -7.48 -3.23
CA GLY A 229 -2.87 -6.73 -3.49
C GLY A 229 -2.99 -6.23 -4.93
N PRO A 230 -3.98 -5.38 -5.22
CA PRO A 230 -4.22 -4.86 -6.56
C PRO A 230 -3.07 -3.97 -7.03
N ASP A 231 -2.90 -3.87 -8.34
CA ASP A 231 -1.96 -2.92 -8.94
C ASP A 231 -2.38 -1.47 -8.63
N PRO A 232 -1.42 -0.51 -8.63
CA PRO A 232 -1.75 0.92 -8.52
C PRO A 232 -2.79 1.34 -9.56
N VAL A 233 -3.64 2.27 -9.15
CA VAL A 233 -4.67 2.86 -10.02
C VAL A 233 -4.02 3.71 -11.09
N THR A 234 -4.50 3.55 -12.32
CA THR A 234 -4.02 4.30 -13.49
C THR A 234 -5.15 5.06 -14.17
N THR A 235 -4.79 6.05 -14.96
CA THR A 235 -5.73 6.79 -15.81
C THR A 235 -6.44 5.83 -16.77
N GLY A 236 -7.76 5.96 -16.90
CA GLY A 236 -8.63 5.06 -17.66
C GLY A 236 -9.19 3.89 -16.85
N ASP A 237 -8.76 3.70 -15.60
CA ASP A 237 -9.34 2.67 -14.75
C ASP A 237 -10.78 3.00 -14.37
N VAL A 238 -11.60 1.97 -14.27
CA VAL A 238 -12.99 2.10 -13.80
C VAL A 238 -13.10 1.52 -12.40
N ILE A 239 -13.45 2.39 -11.47
CA ILE A 239 -13.65 2.03 -10.06
C ILE A 239 -15.07 1.53 -9.86
N GLY A 240 -15.19 0.29 -9.43
CA GLY A 240 -16.46 -0.37 -9.09
C GLY A 240 -16.69 -0.41 -7.59
N VAL A 241 -17.97 -0.49 -7.19
CA VAL A 241 -18.37 -0.60 -5.80
C VAL A 241 -19.38 -1.75 -5.59
N LEU A 242 -19.60 -2.13 -4.35
CA LEU A 242 -20.63 -3.08 -3.97
C LEU A 242 -22.04 -2.48 -4.19
N PRO A 243 -23.03 -3.32 -4.53
CA PRO A 243 -24.37 -2.86 -4.88
C PRO A 243 -25.14 -2.22 -3.72
N ARG A 244 -24.76 -2.48 -2.47
CA ARG A 244 -25.48 -1.99 -1.28
C ARG A 244 -24.50 -1.39 -0.28
N SER A 245 -24.84 -0.20 0.22
CA SER A 245 -24.29 0.38 1.44
C SER A 245 -25.38 0.33 2.51
N THR A 246 -25.05 -0.19 3.68
CA THR A 246 -26.02 -0.37 4.78
C THR A 246 -26.02 0.81 5.75
N GLY A 247 -24.97 1.64 5.74
CA GLY A 247 -24.83 2.77 6.65
C GLY A 247 -25.48 4.05 6.15
N MET A 248 -25.78 4.95 7.06
CA MET A 248 -26.21 6.33 6.75
C MET A 248 -24.98 7.19 6.46
N THR A 249 -25.14 8.21 5.61
CA THR A 249 -24.11 9.23 5.42
C THR A 249 -24.05 10.14 6.65
N ASP A 250 -22.82 10.52 7.05
CA ASP A 250 -22.59 11.42 8.18
C ASP A 250 -21.82 12.66 7.72
N ALA A 251 -22.49 13.81 7.73
CA ALA A 251 -21.92 15.09 7.31
C ALA A 251 -21.22 15.86 8.45
N GLN A 252 -21.21 15.33 9.67
CA GLN A 252 -20.69 16.04 10.85
C GLN A 252 -19.27 15.61 11.24
N LEU A 253 -18.70 14.60 10.57
CA LEU A 253 -17.37 14.12 10.86
C LEU A 253 -16.32 15.22 10.60
N ALA A 254 -15.39 15.35 11.52
CA ALA A 254 -14.22 16.23 11.33
C ALA A 254 -13.13 15.50 10.57
N ASN A 255 -12.39 16.21 9.71
CA ASN A 255 -11.17 15.68 9.15
C ASN A 255 -10.17 15.40 10.28
N PRO A 256 -9.66 14.17 10.43
CA PRO A 256 -8.77 13.81 11.53
C PRO A 256 -7.38 14.48 11.42
N LEU A 257 -6.98 14.93 10.24
CA LEU A 257 -5.73 15.64 10.08
C LEU A 257 -5.83 17.03 10.73
N ARG A 258 -5.13 17.20 11.84
CA ARG A 258 -4.92 18.50 12.48
C ARG A 258 -3.43 18.80 12.48
N VAL A 259 -3.04 19.79 11.70
CA VAL A 259 -1.72 20.39 11.77
C VAL A 259 -1.87 21.62 12.65
N SER A 260 -1.22 21.63 13.82
CA SER A 260 -1.16 22.84 14.66
C SER A 260 -0.07 23.76 14.09
N GLU A 261 -0.46 24.94 13.66
CA GLU A 261 0.49 26.00 13.37
C GLU A 261 0.89 26.68 14.69
N SER A 262 2.18 26.85 14.91
CA SER A 262 2.71 27.61 16.03
C SER A 262 2.59 29.11 15.75
N SER A 263 2.50 29.93 16.80
CA SER A 263 2.44 31.39 16.70
C SER A 263 3.68 32.04 16.06
N ASP A 264 4.77 31.27 15.88
CA ASP A 264 6.00 31.72 15.22
C ASP A 264 6.05 31.33 13.72
N GLY A 265 4.94 30.85 13.14
CA GLY A 265 4.86 30.40 11.76
C GLY A 265 5.59 29.08 11.47
N LYS A 266 6.12 28.40 12.49
CA LYS A 266 6.75 27.09 12.34
C LYS A 266 5.75 26.00 12.70
N THR A 267 5.63 25.00 11.84
CA THR A 267 4.82 23.82 12.15
C THR A 267 5.57 22.97 13.16
N ARG A 268 5.02 22.84 14.37
CA ARG A 268 5.53 21.90 15.39
C ARG A 268 4.56 20.74 15.53
N ALA A 269 5.08 19.54 15.48
CA ALA A 269 4.33 18.32 15.72
C ALA A 269 4.87 17.58 16.93
N THR A 270 4.02 17.28 17.90
CA THR A 270 4.38 16.39 19.00
C THR A 270 4.02 14.96 18.62
N LEU A 271 5.03 14.12 18.50
CA LEU A 271 4.87 12.70 18.25
C LEU A 271 4.89 11.96 19.59
N ARG A 272 3.78 11.30 19.92
CA ARG A 272 3.74 10.38 21.06
C ARG A 272 4.24 9.03 20.59
N CYS A 273 5.27 8.51 21.28
CA CYS A 273 5.86 7.22 20.97
C CYS A 273 5.82 6.29 22.18
N VAL A 274 5.86 5.01 21.93
CA VAL A 274 6.12 3.96 22.91
C VAL A 274 7.50 3.42 22.59
N LEU A 275 8.33 3.27 23.63
CA LEU A 275 9.67 2.72 23.45
C LEU A 275 9.58 1.29 22.88
N GLY A 276 10.50 0.96 22.01
CA GLY A 276 10.59 -0.36 21.40
C GLY A 276 11.26 -1.38 22.34
N PRO A 277 11.29 -2.66 21.98
CA PRO A 277 11.81 -3.74 22.83
C PRO A 277 13.33 -3.73 22.96
N ARG A 278 14.02 -2.76 22.41
CA ARG A 278 15.50 -2.62 22.41
C ARG A 278 15.96 -1.23 22.84
N ASP A 279 15.15 -0.54 23.61
CA ASP A 279 15.47 0.75 24.20
C ASP A 279 16.66 0.65 25.15
N ASP A 280 16.85 -0.50 25.82
CA ASP A 280 18.00 -0.84 26.65
C ASP A 280 19.37 -0.77 25.92
N TRP A 281 19.36 -0.89 24.57
CA TRP A 281 20.59 -0.75 23.78
C TRP A 281 21.14 0.67 23.71
N PHE A 282 20.32 1.66 24.01
CA PHE A 282 20.64 3.08 23.89
C PHE A 282 20.98 3.74 25.24
N GLY A 283 20.71 3.08 26.37
CA GLY A 283 20.99 3.59 27.71
C GLY A 283 20.43 5.00 27.91
N ASP A 284 21.24 5.91 28.45
CA ASP A 284 20.82 7.29 28.72
C ASP A 284 20.48 8.13 27.48
N ASN A 285 20.84 7.65 26.28
CA ASN A 285 20.51 8.37 25.05
C ASN A 285 19.02 8.36 24.73
N VAL A 286 18.23 7.46 25.32
CA VAL A 286 16.76 7.47 25.18
C VAL A 286 16.17 8.75 25.72
N SER A 287 16.59 9.19 26.94
CA SER A 287 16.14 10.45 27.52
C SER A 287 16.55 11.63 26.66
N ALA A 288 17.80 11.67 26.20
CA ALA A 288 18.28 12.72 25.31
C ALA A 288 17.47 12.78 24.00
N PHE A 289 17.08 11.63 23.43
CA PHE A 289 16.22 11.57 22.25
C PHE A 289 14.85 12.18 22.50
N LEU A 290 14.22 11.88 23.65
CA LEU A 290 12.87 12.34 24.00
C LEU A 290 12.83 13.85 24.32
N ASP A 291 13.93 14.39 24.86
CA ASP A 291 14.03 15.79 25.28
C ASP A 291 14.53 16.73 24.18
N THR A 292 14.91 16.20 23.03
CA THR A 292 15.47 16.97 21.91
C THR A 292 14.38 17.38 20.93
N GLU A 293 14.33 18.65 20.55
CA GLU A 293 13.57 19.10 19.36
C GLU A 293 14.36 18.73 18.10
N TRP A 294 13.75 17.95 17.24
CA TRP A 294 14.32 17.51 15.97
C TRP A 294 13.83 18.38 14.82
N THR A 295 14.72 18.74 13.89
CA THR A 295 14.43 19.58 12.71
C THR A 295 14.59 18.82 11.41
#